data_57aec6006715db82a23829c51c57bef3
#
_entry.id   57aec6006715db82a23829c51c57bef3
#
_cell.length_a   1.000
_cell.length_b   1.000
_cell.length_c   1.000
_cell.angle_alpha   90.00
_cell.angle_beta   90.00
_cell.angle_gamma   90.00
#
_symmetry.space_group_name_H-M   'P 1'
#
loop_
_entity.id
_entity.type
_entity.pdbx_description
1 polymer ?
#
loop_
_entity_poly.entity_id
_entity_poly.type
_entity_poly.pdbx_seq_one_letter_code
_entity_poly.pdbx_strand_id
1 'polypeptide(L)' 'MDNIITKYERVQIISARAKQISEGAISTLKVIPSVNAVDIATEEFNSRIIPIKLVRSYPNGNNVELDVNLLDRF' A
#
# COMPACT_ATOMS: atom_id res chain seq x y z
N MET A 1 12.74 14.13 3.18
CA MET A 1 12.49 12.67 3.12
C MET A 1 11.02 12.36 3.06
N ASP A 2 10.23 13.32 2.59
CA ASP A 2 8.77 13.19 2.60
C ASP A 2 8.25 12.22 1.55
N ASN A 3 9.11 11.82 0.60
CA ASN A 3 8.74 10.93 -0.50
C ASN A 3 9.18 9.48 -0.26
N ILE A 4 9.57 9.13 0.97
CA ILE A 4 10.01 7.77 1.31
C ILE A 4 8.97 7.11 2.22
N ILE A 5 8.59 5.86 1.87
CA ILE A 5 7.70 5.06 2.70
C ILE A 5 8.53 4.38 3.79
N THR A 6 8.16 4.60 5.05
CA THR A 6 8.82 3.96 6.19
C THR A 6 8.41 2.50 6.30
N LYS A 7 9.18 1.70 7.07
CA LYS A 7 8.80 0.31 7.34
C LYS A 7 7.43 0.20 7.99
N TYR A 8 7.14 1.12 8.92
CA TYR A 8 5.87 1.13 9.61
C TYR A 8 4.72 1.38 8.63
N GLU A 9 4.88 2.38 7.76
CA GLU A 9 3.87 2.69 6.75
C GLU A 9 3.67 1.53 5.77
N ARG A 10 4.78 0.87 5.39
CA ARG A 10 4.71 -0.30 4.51
C ARG A 10 3.83 -1.40 5.11
N VAL A 11 4.02 -1.72 6.38
CA VAL A 11 3.21 -2.73 7.06
C VAL A 11 1.74 -2.32 7.08
N GLN A 12 1.45 -1.06 7.38
CA GLN A 12 0.07 -0.57 7.39
C GLN A 12 -0.58 -0.65 6.02
N ILE A 13 0.14 -0.27 4.98
CA ILE A 13 -0.38 -0.28 3.61
C ILE A 13 -0.69 -1.71 3.17
N ILE A 14 0.25 -2.62 3.36
CA ILE A 14 0.08 -4.02 2.96
C ILE A 14 -1.04 -4.66 3.76
N SER A 15 -1.12 -4.39 5.06
CA SER A 15 -2.19 -4.95 5.91
C SER A 15 -3.57 -4.46 5.50
N ALA A 16 -3.70 -3.17 5.20
CA ALA A 16 -4.97 -2.59 4.75
C ALA A 16 -5.40 -3.20 3.42
N ARG A 17 -4.47 -3.36 2.49
CA ARG A 17 -4.78 -3.96 1.19
C ARG A 17 -5.14 -5.44 1.33
N ALA A 18 -4.39 -6.17 2.16
CA ALA A 18 -4.68 -7.59 2.42
C ALA A 18 -6.10 -7.77 2.98
N LYS A 19 -6.51 -6.87 3.87
CA LYS A 19 -7.88 -6.90 4.39
C LYS A 19 -8.90 -6.72 3.28
N GLN A 20 -8.69 -5.75 2.38
CA GLN A 20 -9.58 -5.54 1.23
C GLN A 20 -9.67 -6.79 0.36
N ILE A 21 -8.53 -7.41 0.06
CA ILE A 21 -8.49 -8.61 -0.77
C ILE A 21 -9.22 -9.77 -0.09
N SER A 22 -9.03 -9.96 1.22
CA SER A 22 -9.71 -11.02 1.96
C SER A 22 -11.22 -10.79 2.04
N GLU A 23 -11.66 -9.54 1.89
CA GLU A 23 -13.08 -9.19 1.86
C GLU A 23 -13.69 -9.22 0.46
N GLY A 24 -12.93 -9.67 -0.54
CA GLY A 24 -13.41 -9.89 -1.89
C GLY A 24 -12.95 -8.88 -2.94
N ALA A 25 -12.04 -7.96 -2.61
CA ALA A 25 -11.53 -7.02 -3.59
C ALA A 25 -10.72 -7.75 -4.68
N ILE A 26 -10.84 -7.27 -5.91
CA ILE A 26 -10.11 -7.84 -7.04
C ILE A 26 -8.69 -7.31 -7.05
N SER A 27 -7.70 -8.21 -7.21
CA SER A 27 -6.31 -7.83 -7.30
C SER A 27 -6.02 -7.08 -8.60
N THR A 28 -5.06 -6.13 -8.54
CA THR A 28 -4.54 -5.43 -9.70
C THR A 28 -3.48 -6.24 -10.45
N LEU A 29 -3.05 -7.38 -9.89
CA LEU A 29 -2.06 -8.24 -10.53
C LEU A 29 -2.68 -9.02 -11.68
N LYS A 30 -1.94 -9.16 -12.77
CA LYS A 30 -2.36 -9.97 -13.92
C LYS A 30 -2.27 -11.47 -13.60
N VAL A 31 -1.25 -11.83 -12.82
CA VAL A 31 -1.04 -13.20 -12.37
C VAL A 31 -1.04 -13.21 -10.86
N ILE A 32 -1.95 -13.96 -10.26
CA ILE A 32 -2.05 -14.04 -8.80
C ILE A 32 -1.01 -15.03 -8.29
N PRO A 33 -0.03 -14.59 -7.48
CA PRO A 33 1.08 -15.45 -7.05
C PRO A 33 0.69 -16.44 -5.96
N SER A 34 -0.40 -16.18 -5.24
CA SER A 34 -0.79 -16.97 -4.06
C SER A 34 -2.26 -16.76 -3.76
N VAL A 35 -2.82 -17.64 -2.95
CA VAL A 35 -4.17 -17.46 -2.39
C VAL A 35 -4.14 -16.65 -1.10
N ASN A 36 -2.96 -16.37 -0.57
CA ASN A 36 -2.80 -15.60 0.66
C ASN A 36 -2.90 -14.10 0.35
N ALA A 37 -3.85 -13.43 1.01
CA ALA A 37 -4.10 -12.01 0.76
C ALA A 37 -2.88 -11.13 1.05
N VAL A 38 -2.08 -11.48 2.06
CA VAL A 38 -0.86 -10.71 2.39
C VAL A 38 0.17 -10.84 1.28
N ASP A 39 0.34 -12.03 0.70
CA ASP A 39 1.28 -12.22 -0.41
C ASP A 39 0.84 -11.44 -1.64
N ILE A 40 -0.45 -11.43 -1.92
CA ILE A 40 -1.01 -10.68 -3.05
C ILE A 40 -0.78 -9.18 -2.83
N ALA A 41 -1.08 -8.67 -1.64
CA ALA A 41 -0.90 -7.26 -1.31
C ALA A 41 0.58 -6.86 -1.38
N THR A 42 1.48 -7.72 -0.89
CA THR A 42 2.92 -7.48 -0.95
C THR A 42 3.40 -7.36 -2.39
N GLU A 43 2.93 -8.25 -3.26
CA GLU A 43 3.31 -8.21 -4.68
C GLU A 43 2.76 -6.96 -5.36
N GLU A 44 1.53 -6.57 -5.06
CA GLU A 44 0.98 -5.31 -5.58
C GLU A 44 1.82 -4.12 -5.14
N PHE A 45 2.26 -4.11 -3.88
CA PHE A 45 3.10 -3.05 -3.35
C PHE A 45 4.45 -2.99 -4.07
N ASN A 46 5.08 -4.15 -4.24
CA ASN A 46 6.40 -4.24 -4.90
C ASN A 46 6.34 -3.87 -6.38
N SER A 47 5.21 -4.15 -7.04
CA SER A 47 5.00 -3.85 -8.45
C SER A 47 4.52 -2.42 -8.69
N ARG A 48 4.36 -1.63 -7.63
CA ARG A 48 3.91 -0.22 -7.68
C ARG A 48 2.53 -0.06 -8.31
N ILE A 49 1.63 -1.00 -8.05
CA ILE A 49 0.25 -0.97 -8.55
C ILE A 49 -0.79 -1.17 -7.45
N ILE A 50 -0.39 -0.95 -6.20
CA ILE A 50 -1.31 -1.11 -5.08
C ILE A 50 -2.32 0.04 -5.05
N PRO A 51 -3.64 -0.23 -5.02
CA PRO A 51 -4.66 0.81 -5.08
C PRO A 51 -4.98 1.37 -3.69
N ILE A 52 -3.96 1.84 -2.99
CA ILE A 52 -4.10 2.46 -1.68
C ILE A 52 -3.33 3.77 -1.68
N LYS A 53 -3.91 4.79 -1.07
CA LYS A 53 -3.26 6.07 -0.89
C LYS A 53 -2.84 6.23 0.56
N LEU A 54 -1.69 6.88 0.77
CA LEU A 54 -1.17 7.16 2.08
C LEU A 54 -1.56 8.59 2.47
N VAL A 55 -2.16 8.73 3.65
CA VAL A 55 -2.48 10.04 4.20
C VAL A 55 -1.53 10.34 5.34
N ARG A 56 -0.77 11.42 5.22
CA ARG A 56 0.10 11.90 6.29
C ARG A 56 -0.50 13.13 6.94
N SER A 57 -0.53 13.12 8.27
CA SER A 57 -0.98 14.25 9.07
C SER A 57 0.23 15.01 9.60
N TYR A 58 0.20 16.33 9.48
CA TYR A 58 1.27 17.19 9.95
C TYR A 58 0.85 17.99 11.19
N PRO A 59 1.82 18.44 12.02
CA PRO A 59 1.50 19.16 13.25
C PRO A 59 0.67 20.43 13.06
N ASN A 60 0.70 21.03 11.87
CA ASN A 60 -0.08 22.23 11.55
C ASN A 60 -1.54 21.94 11.25
N GLY A 61 -1.97 20.68 11.37
CA GLY A 61 -3.34 20.27 11.09
C GLY A 61 -3.63 19.90 9.64
N ASN A 62 -2.67 20.04 8.75
CA ASN A 62 -2.84 19.66 7.35
C ASN A 62 -2.68 18.16 7.16
N ASN A 63 -3.51 17.60 6.28
CA ASN A 63 -3.37 16.21 5.83
C ASN A 63 -2.98 16.22 4.36
N VAL A 64 -2.02 15.37 4.01
CA VAL A 64 -1.55 15.24 2.63
C VAL A 64 -1.78 13.81 2.17
N GLU A 65 -2.47 13.66 1.05
CA GLU A 65 -2.71 12.37 0.42
C GLU A 65 -1.62 12.11 -0.61
N LEU A 66 -0.95 10.97 -0.49
CA LEU A 66 0.19 10.61 -1.33
C LEU A 66 -0.11 9.33 -2.09
N ASP A 67 0.30 9.28 -3.36
CA ASP A 67 0.21 8.05 -4.14
C ASP A 67 1.38 7.14 -3.75
N VAL A 68 1.06 6.02 -3.12
CA VAL A 68 2.04 5.04 -2.64
C VAL A 68 2.95 4.55 -3.76
N ASN A 69 2.40 4.41 -4.98
CA ASN A 69 3.17 3.87 -6.10
C ASN A 69 4.26 4.80 -6.60
N LEU A 70 4.15 6.09 -6.29
CA LEU A 70 5.13 7.10 -6.68
C LEU A 70 6.20 7.35 -5.63
N LEU A 71 6.04 6.79 -4.43
CA LEU A 71 6.97 7.00 -3.34
C LEU A 71 8.10 5.96 -3.36
N ASP A 72 9.27 6.38 -2.89
CA ASP A 72 10.39 5.47 -2.74
C ASP A 72 10.17 4.54 -1.55
N ARG A 73 10.73 3.34 -1.61
CA ARG A 73 10.66 2.35 -0.53
C ARG A 73 11.86 2.49 0.38
N PHE A 74 11.58 2.35 1.67
CA PHE A 74 12.63 2.23 2.65
C PHE A 74 13.27 0.86 2.54
#